data_cbb07c9993e2266a3bc7841e480dc36b
#
_entry.id   cbb07c9993e2266a3bc7841e480dc36b
#
_cell.length_a   1.000
_cell.length_b   1.000
_cell.length_c   1.000
_cell.angle_alpha   90.00
_cell.angle_beta   90.00
_cell.angle_gamma   90.00
#
_symmetry.space_group_name_H-M   'P 1'
#
loop_
_entity.id
_entity.type
_entity.pdbx_description
1 polymer ?
#
loop_
_entity_poly.entity_id
_entity_poly.type
_entity_poly.pdbx_seq_one_letter_code
_entity_poly.pdbx_strand_id
1 'polypeptide(L)'
;MKSILDNRPELKHCIELVAEVAGYLWQKGWAERNGGNIVVNVTDQLNSQLPTDNCQLITANCQLSNPIPIGTTLPQLKGCYFYCKGTNRRMRDLAQAPMDNGAIIRILDDCAHYEIIADKAVMPTSELPSHLSVHNYLIAKGSPYKASLHTHPIELVAMTHHRPFLEKDVMTNILWSMIPETKAFCPRGLGIVPYMLPGSVALAEATIRTLDDNYDVVMWEKHGVFAVDTDIMSAFDQVDVLNKAAQIYMSARNMGFEPEGMSKAQMKELSEAFKLAK
;
A
#
# COMPACT_ATOMS: atom_id res chain seq x y z
N MET A 1 10.39 29.09 -9.47
CA MET A 1 9.22 28.35 -10.04
C MET A 1 8.24 28.15 -8.92
N LYS A 2 6.94 28.22 -9.19
CA LYS A 2 5.93 27.84 -8.18
C LYS A 2 5.94 26.31 -8.08
N SER A 3 5.92 25.78 -6.85
CA SER A 3 5.80 24.34 -6.61
C SER A 3 4.45 23.82 -7.05
N ILE A 4 4.40 22.53 -7.45
CA ILE A 4 3.12 21.85 -7.72
C ILE A 4 2.21 21.82 -6.47
N LEU A 5 2.79 21.98 -5.29
CA LEU A 5 2.06 22.03 -4.01
C LEU A 5 1.50 23.43 -3.70
N ASP A 6 1.95 24.47 -4.41
CA ASP A 6 1.47 25.81 -4.17
C ASP A 6 -0.04 25.90 -4.45
N ASN A 7 -0.80 26.40 -3.46
CA ASN A 7 -2.26 26.50 -3.49
C ASN A 7 -3.01 25.15 -3.59
N ARG A 8 -2.38 24.02 -3.16
CA ARG A 8 -2.99 22.67 -3.11
C ARG A 8 -2.84 22.06 -1.71
N PRO A 9 -3.56 22.56 -0.70
CA PRO A 9 -3.43 22.10 0.69
C PRO A 9 -3.78 20.61 0.85
N GLU A 10 -4.78 20.09 0.13
CA GLU A 10 -5.16 18.68 0.19
C GLU A 10 -4.08 17.75 -0.40
N LEU A 11 -3.47 18.13 -1.52
CA LEU A 11 -2.34 17.39 -2.09
C LEU A 11 -1.14 17.42 -1.14
N LYS A 12 -0.84 18.60 -0.59
CA LYS A 12 0.23 18.76 0.39
C LYS A 12 0.02 17.86 1.61
N HIS A 13 -1.19 17.87 2.18
CA HIS A 13 -1.54 17.02 3.32
C HIS A 13 -1.40 15.53 2.98
N CYS A 14 -1.87 15.09 1.81
CA CYS A 14 -1.69 13.70 1.36
C CYS A 14 -0.21 13.29 1.29
N ILE A 15 0.66 14.16 0.78
CA ILE A 15 2.10 13.91 0.69
C ILE A 15 2.76 13.93 2.07
N GLU A 16 2.30 14.78 2.99
CA GLU A 16 2.76 14.81 4.39
C GLU A 16 2.41 13.49 5.10
N LEU A 17 1.22 12.93 4.91
CA LEU A 17 0.85 11.61 5.42
C LEU A 17 1.75 10.51 4.85
N VAL A 18 2.09 10.55 3.56
CA VAL A 18 3.06 9.61 2.98
C VAL A 18 4.43 9.73 3.64
N ALA A 19 4.90 10.96 3.90
CA ALA A 19 6.16 11.19 4.58
C ALA A 19 6.14 10.65 6.02
N GLU A 20 5.04 10.84 6.74
CA GLU A 20 4.85 10.32 8.09
C GLU A 20 4.89 8.78 8.12
N VAL A 21 4.12 8.12 7.26
CA VAL A 21 4.13 6.65 7.13
C VAL A 21 5.51 6.13 6.74
N ALA A 22 6.20 6.79 5.80
CA ALA A 22 7.57 6.42 5.44
C ALA A 22 8.52 6.49 6.65
N GLY A 23 8.32 7.47 7.53
CA GLY A 23 9.04 7.60 8.80
C GLY A 23 8.77 6.42 9.74
N TYR A 24 7.50 6.03 9.91
CA TYR A 24 7.11 4.88 10.72
C TYR A 24 7.70 3.56 10.18
N LEU A 25 7.62 3.34 8.87
CA LEU A 25 8.20 2.14 8.24
C LEU A 25 9.71 2.03 8.48
N TRP A 26 10.43 3.15 8.40
CA TRP A 26 11.85 3.20 8.70
C TRP A 26 12.13 2.91 10.18
N GLN A 27 11.40 3.55 11.10
CA GLN A 27 11.57 3.38 12.54
C GLN A 27 11.27 1.95 13.00
N LYS A 28 10.28 1.29 12.39
CA LYS A 28 9.94 -0.11 12.68
C LYS A 28 10.92 -1.13 12.05
N GLY A 29 11.86 -0.68 11.21
CA GLY A 29 12.78 -1.56 10.52
C GLY A 29 12.12 -2.38 9.38
N TRP A 30 11.00 -1.90 8.84
CA TRP A 30 10.24 -2.59 7.78
C TRP A 30 10.59 -2.13 6.36
N ALA A 31 11.57 -1.25 6.24
CA ALA A 31 11.98 -0.67 4.97
C ALA A 31 13.52 -0.54 4.92
N GLU A 32 14.18 -1.69 4.84
CA GLU A 32 15.63 -1.76 4.73
C GLU A 32 16.10 -1.16 3.39
N ARG A 33 17.23 -0.45 3.40
CA ARG A 33 17.85 0.17 2.23
C ARG A 33 16.82 0.97 1.41
N ASN A 34 16.42 0.50 0.23
CA ASN A 34 15.40 1.07 -0.65
C ASN A 34 14.13 0.21 -0.72
N GLY A 35 13.99 -0.76 0.18
CA GLY A 35 12.83 -1.65 0.27
C GLY A 35 11.53 -0.91 0.57
N GLY A 36 10.43 -1.58 0.26
CA GLY A 36 9.08 -1.06 0.40
C GLY A 36 8.71 0.01 -0.65
N ASN A 37 7.43 0.13 -0.91
CA ASN A 37 6.87 1.07 -1.88
C ASN A 37 5.56 1.67 -1.35
N ILE A 38 5.31 2.91 -1.76
CA ILE A 38 4.05 3.63 -1.52
C ILE A 38 3.61 4.21 -2.85
N VAL A 39 2.33 3.97 -3.19
CA VAL A 39 1.66 4.60 -4.32
C VAL A 39 0.28 5.07 -3.88
N VAL A 40 -0.03 6.34 -4.09
CA VAL A 40 -1.31 6.96 -3.71
C VAL A 40 -1.93 7.62 -4.92
N ASN A 41 -3.20 7.31 -5.18
CA ASN A 41 -4.00 8.01 -6.19
C ASN A 41 -4.36 9.40 -5.66
N VAL A 42 -3.80 10.44 -6.27
CA VAL A 42 -3.99 11.86 -5.92
C VAL A 42 -4.84 12.61 -6.96
N THR A 43 -5.61 11.88 -7.74
CA THR A 43 -6.42 12.45 -8.83
C THR A 43 -7.40 13.49 -8.31
N ASP A 44 -8.09 13.18 -7.20
CA ASP A 44 -9.09 14.08 -6.61
C ASP A 44 -8.43 15.37 -6.09
N GLN A 45 -7.25 15.26 -5.43
CA GLN A 45 -6.50 16.38 -4.89
C GLN A 45 -5.91 17.30 -5.97
N LEU A 46 -5.66 16.77 -7.16
CA LEU A 46 -5.19 17.56 -8.29
C LEU A 46 -6.33 18.18 -9.10
N ASN A 47 -7.46 17.50 -9.24
CA ASN A 47 -8.60 17.97 -10.04
C ASN A 47 -9.52 18.93 -9.27
N SER A 48 -9.65 18.80 -7.95
CA SER A 48 -10.61 19.57 -7.12
C SER A 48 -10.33 21.08 -7.09
N GLN A 49 -9.14 21.52 -7.50
CA GLN A 49 -8.72 22.92 -7.37
C GLN A 49 -8.38 23.59 -8.73
N LEU A 50 -8.73 22.95 -9.83
CA LEU A 50 -8.54 23.53 -11.15
C LEU A 50 -9.85 24.09 -11.71
N PRO A 51 -9.91 25.39 -12.07
CA PRO A 51 -10.88 25.82 -13.07
C PRO A 51 -10.70 24.96 -14.31
N THR A 52 -11.80 24.54 -14.94
CA THR A 52 -11.84 23.64 -16.10
C THR A 52 -10.90 24.02 -17.26
N ASP A 53 -10.47 25.26 -17.32
CA ASP A 53 -9.55 25.79 -18.34
C ASP A 53 -8.06 25.63 -18.01
N ASN A 54 -7.69 25.20 -16.79
CA ASN A 54 -6.29 25.17 -16.33
C ASN A 54 -5.66 23.76 -16.30
N CYS A 55 -6.36 22.71 -16.72
CA CYS A 55 -5.77 21.37 -16.86
C CYS A 55 -4.55 21.38 -17.81
N GLN A 56 -4.60 22.21 -18.87
CA GLN A 56 -3.49 22.40 -19.81
C GLN A 56 -2.30 23.18 -19.20
N LEU A 57 -2.53 24.04 -18.21
CA LEU A 57 -1.49 24.87 -17.58
C LEU A 57 -0.62 24.08 -16.59
N ILE A 58 -1.13 23.03 -15.95
CA ILE A 58 -0.30 22.17 -15.08
C ILE A 58 0.66 21.34 -15.93
N THR A 59 0.19 20.76 -17.02
CA THR A 59 0.99 19.93 -17.90
C THR A 59 2.08 20.74 -18.64
N ALA A 60 1.77 21.95 -19.06
CA ALA A 60 2.72 22.79 -19.84
C ALA A 60 3.92 23.30 -19.01
N ASN A 61 3.75 23.51 -17.70
CA ASN A 61 4.79 24.08 -16.84
C ASN A 61 5.46 23.09 -15.89
N CYS A 62 4.89 21.89 -15.68
CA CYS A 62 5.37 20.89 -14.74
C CYS A 62 5.68 19.53 -15.39
N GLN A 63 5.53 19.40 -16.71
CA GLN A 63 5.92 18.17 -17.41
C GLN A 63 7.44 18.05 -17.44
N LEU A 64 7.98 17.02 -16.81
CA LEU A 64 9.42 16.78 -16.66
C LEU A 64 9.94 15.58 -17.46
N SER A 65 9.06 14.85 -18.15
CA SER A 65 9.47 13.69 -18.94
C SER A 65 8.69 13.58 -20.25
N ASN A 66 9.28 12.91 -21.21
CA ASN A 66 8.54 12.32 -22.32
C ASN A 66 7.67 11.17 -21.82
N PRO A 67 6.68 10.70 -22.60
CA PRO A 67 5.90 9.51 -22.27
C PRO A 67 6.80 8.30 -21.94
N ILE A 68 6.54 7.66 -20.81
CA ILE A 68 7.27 6.48 -20.31
C ILE A 68 6.30 5.29 -20.31
N PRO A 69 6.67 4.13 -20.89
CA PRO A 69 5.78 2.99 -20.95
C PRO A 69 5.58 2.37 -19.55
N ILE A 70 4.33 1.99 -19.25
CA ILE A 70 3.96 1.24 -18.04
C ILE A 70 4.32 -0.25 -18.20
N GLY A 71 4.33 -0.75 -19.44
CA GLY A 71 4.52 -2.18 -19.74
C GLY A 71 3.21 -2.97 -19.83
N THR A 72 2.08 -2.34 -19.54
CA THR A 72 0.73 -2.91 -19.69
C THR A 72 -0.27 -1.79 -19.94
N THR A 73 -1.48 -2.14 -20.41
CA THR A 73 -2.56 -1.16 -20.63
C THR A 73 -3.55 -1.22 -19.45
N LEU A 74 -3.85 -0.07 -18.87
CA LEU A 74 -4.64 0.09 -17.64
C LEU A 74 -5.82 1.06 -17.88
N PRO A 75 -6.90 0.62 -18.51
CA PRO A 75 -7.94 1.50 -19.07
C PRO A 75 -8.71 2.32 -18.02
N GLN A 76 -8.77 1.84 -16.76
CA GLN A 76 -9.45 2.57 -15.68
C GLN A 76 -8.62 3.75 -15.17
N LEU A 77 -7.33 3.82 -15.51
CA LEU A 77 -6.42 4.85 -15.01
C LEU A 77 -6.26 6.05 -15.95
N LYS A 78 -7.03 6.11 -17.03
CA LYS A 78 -6.96 7.23 -17.99
C LYS A 78 -7.03 8.59 -17.27
N GLY A 79 -6.01 9.41 -17.43
CA GLY A 79 -5.93 10.75 -16.85
C GLY A 79 -5.76 10.81 -15.32
N CYS A 80 -5.63 9.66 -14.65
CA CYS A 80 -5.37 9.60 -13.22
C CYS A 80 -3.97 10.08 -12.86
N TYR A 81 -3.84 10.60 -11.64
CA TYR A 81 -2.59 11.07 -11.05
C TYR A 81 -2.20 10.22 -9.85
N PHE A 82 -0.92 9.90 -9.75
CA PHE A 82 -0.39 9.13 -8.61
C PHE A 82 0.85 9.79 -8.03
N TYR A 83 0.92 9.84 -6.70
CA TYR A 83 2.17 10.08 -6.00
C TYR A 83 2.82 8.73 -5.71
N CYS A 84 4.10 8.57 -6.06
CA CYS A 84 4.83 7.31 -5.97
C CYS A 84 6.19 7.53 -5.31
N LYS A 85 6.61 6.62 -4.41
CA LYS A 85 8.00 6.59 -3.95
C LYS A 85 8.95 6.44 -5.15
N GLY A 86 10.05 7.18 -5.13
CA GLY A 86 11.07 7.11 -6.18
C GLY A 86 11.88 5.81 -6.15
N THR A 87 12.29 5.33 -7.34
CA THR A 87 13.19 4.19 -7.46
C THR A 87 14.52 4.45 -6.77
N ASN A 88 15.10 3.45 -6.13
CA ASN A 88 16.34 3.54 -5.33
C ASN A 88 16.30 4.59 -4.20
N ARG A 89 15.13 5.18 -3.90
CA ARG A 89 14.96 6.09 -2.75
C ARG A 89 14.64 5.28 -1.49
N ARG A 90 15.07 5.80 -0.34
CA ARG A 90 14.87 5.16 0.96
C ARG A 90 13.66 5.77 1.66
N MET A 91 12.92 4.99 2.44
CA MET A 91 11.79 5.50 3.21
C MET A 91 12.20 6.62 4.17
N ARG A 92 13.38 6.52 4.81
CA ARG A 92 13.89 7.57 5.70
C ARG A 92 14.14 8.91 4.98
N ASP A 93 14.54 8.86 3.70
CA ASP A 93 14.80 10.07 2.90
C ASP A 93 13.46 10.63 2.38
N LEU A 94 12.51 9.74 2.02
CA LEU A 94 11.13 10.10 1.67
C LEU A 94 10.42 10.81 2.83
N ALA A 95 10.61 10.32 4.07
CA ALA A 95 10.06 10.93 5.27
C ALA A 95 10.55 12.39 5.50
N GLN A 96 11.77 12.69 5.13
CA GLN A 96 12.36 14.02 5.34
C GLN A 96 12.09 15.00 4.19
N ALA A 97 12.08 14.50 2.96
CA ALA A 97 11.95 15.31 1.75
C ALA A 97 11.10 14.56 0.69
N PRO A 98 9.76 14.49 0.89
CA PRO A 98 8.89 13.67 0.05
C PRO A 98 8.92 14.08 -1.43
N MET A 99 9.02 15.37 -1.74
CA MET A 99 9.08 15.84 -3.12
C MET A 99 10.44 15.60 -3.81
N ASP A 100 11.51 15.37 -3.03
CA ASP A 100 12.84 15.06 -3.57
C ASP A 100 13.03 13.54 -3.75
N ASN A 101 12.19 12.74 -3.12
CA ASN A 101 12.30 11.27 -3.07
C ASN A 101 11.05 10.55 -3.60
N GLY A 102 10.03 11.29 -3.98
CA GLY A 102 8.81 10.80 -4.62
C GLY A 102 8.57 11.47 -5.97
N ALA A 103 7.74 10.85 -6.78
CA ALA A 103 7.30 11.35 -8.08
C ALA A 103 5.78 11.52 -8.09
N ILE A 104 5.30 12.57 -8.76
CA ILE A 104 3.91 12.64 -9.19
C ILE A 104 3.90 12.27 -10.68
N ILE A 105 3.03 11.34 -11.04
CA ILE A 105 2.86 10.89 -12.42
C ILE A 105 1.43 11.11 -12.87
N ARG A 106 1.25 11.31 -14.16
CA ARG A 106 -0.06 11.31 -14.83
C ARG A 106 -0.11 10.17 -15.84
N ILE A 107 -1.17 9.38 -15.80
CA ILE A 107 -1.43 8.34 -16.81
C ILE A 107 -2.01 9.01 -18.06
N LEU A 108 -1.45 8.69 -19.22
CA LEU A 108 -1.85 9.28 -20.48
C LEU A 108 -3.15 8.65 -21.03
N ASP A 109 -3.70 9.28 -22.06
CA ASP A 109 -4.98 8.87 -22.66
C ASP A 109 -4.95 7.49 -23.31
N ASP A 110 -3.78 7.00 -23.68
CA ASP A 110 -3.57 5.65 -24.22
C ASP A 110 -3.56 4.56 -23.13
N CYS A 111 -3.55 4.96 -21.84
CA CYS A 111 -3.57 4.05 -20.70
C CYS A 111 -2.36 3.08 -20.63
N ALA A 112 -1.34 3.29 -21.44
CA ALA A 112 -0.15 2.45 -21.56
C ALA A 112 1.15 3.20 -21.21
N HIS A 113 1.07 4.53 -21.12
CA HIS A 113 2.19 5.40 -20.77
C HIS A 113 1.82 6.36 -19.64
N TYR A 114 2.83 6.84 -18.95
CA TYR A 114 2.73 7.94 -17.99
C TYR A 114 3.77 9.01 -18.28
N GLU A 115 3.55 10.19 -17.76
CA GLU A 115 4.52 11.29 -17.70
C GLU A 115 4.76 11.69 -16.25
N ILE A 116 5.95 12.21 -15.95
CA ILE A 116 6.29 12.74 -14.63
C ILE A 116 5.91 14.23 -14.64
N ILE A 117 5.10 14.61 -13.64
CA ILE A 117 4.70 16.00 -13.40
C ILE A 117 5.10 16.36 -11.97
N ALA A 118 6.12 17.14 -11.79
CA ALA A 118 6.60 17.50 -10.46
C ALA A 118 7.54 18.72 -10.56
N ASP A 119 8.05 19.17 -9.41
CA ASP A 119 9.07 20.21 -9.37
C ASP A 119 10.47 19.65 -9.72
N LYS A 120 10.65 18.33 -9.55
CA LYS A 120 11.88 17.59 -9.88
C LYS A 120 11.57 16.26 -10.55
N ALA A 121 12.39 15.88 -11.53
CA ALA A 121 12.26 14.59 -12.21
C ALA A 121 12.81 13.47 -11.31
N VAL A 122 11.92 12.82 -10.58
CA VAL A 122 12.21 11.60 -9.82
C VAL A 122 11.51 10.43 -10.52
N MET A 123 12.28 9.40 -10.90
CA MET A 123 11.71 8.19 -11.48
C MET A 123 10.94 7.43 -10.41
N PRO A 124 9.69 7.01 -10.66
CA PRO A 124 8.91 6.22 -9.71
C PRO A 124 9.52 4.84 -9.48
N THR A 125 9.06 4.16 -8.43
CA THR A 125 9.48 2.79 -8.08
C THR A 125 9.44 1.85 -9.29
N SER A 126 10.36 0.89 -9.34
CA SER A 126 10.38 -0.18 -10.38
C SER A 126 9.16 -1.12 -10.27
N GLU A 127 8.47 -1.15 -9.12
CA GLU A 127 7.24 -1.92 -8.92
C GLU A 127 5.97 -1.13 -9.29
N LEU A 128 6.12 0.05 -9.89
CA LEU A 128 5.00 0.87 -10.32
C LEU A 128 3.96 0.10 -11.16
N PRO A 129 4.33 -0.75 -12.14
CA PRO A 129 3.34 -1.50 -12.92
C PRO A 129 2.43 -2.37 -12.06
N SER A 130 2.97 -3.01 -11.01
CA SER A 130 2.20 -3.85 -10.07
C SER A 130 1.21 -3.00 -9.27
N HIS A 131 1.66 -1.89 -8.70
CA HIS A 131 0.79 -0.96 -7.97
C HIS A 131 -0.31 -0.39 -8.87
N LEU A 132 0.04 0.08 -10.07
CA LEU A 132 -0.95 0.62 -11.01
C LEU A 132 -1.95 -0.44 -11.46
N SER A 133 -1.54 -1.69 -11.65
CA SER A 133 -2.45 -2.80 -11.97
C SER A 133 -3.47 -3.02 -10.86
N VAL A 134 -3.04 -2.94 -9.59
CA VAL A 134 -3.95 -3.00 -8.43
C VAL A 134 -4.90 -1.79 -8.43
N HIS A 135 -4.42 -0.57 -8.62
CA HIS A 135 -5.29 0.61 -8.69
C HIS A 135 -6.29 0.54 -9.85
N ASN A 136 -5.88 0.01 -11.02
CA ASN A 136 -6.79 -0.24 -12.13
C ASN A 136 -7.90 -1.21 -11.75
N TYR A 137 -7.58 -2.29 -11.05
CA TYR A 137 -8.55 -3.25 -10.53
C TYR A 137 -9.49 -2.58 -9.51
N LEU A 138 -8.96 -1.83 -8.52
CA LEU A 138 -9.74 -1.16 -7.49
C LEU A 138 -10.77 -0.19 -8.10
N ILE A 139 -10.35 0.62 -9.06
CA ILE A 139 -11.26 1.55 -9.77
C ILE A 139 -12.32 0.78 -10.56
N ALA A 140 -11.95 -0.30 -11.25
CA ALA A 140 -12.90 -1.15 -11.99
C ALA A 140 -13.98 -1.76 -11.08
N LYS A 141 -13.65 -2.02 -9.81
CA LYS A 141 -14.59 -2.52 -8.79
C LYS A 141 -15.38 -1.42 -8.08
N GLY A 142 -15.14 -0.15 -8.39
CA GLY A 142 -15.75 0.98 -7.68
C GLY A 142 -15.30 1.08 -6.22
N SER A 143 -14.11 0.58 -5.90
CA SER A 143 -13.53 0.64 -4.56
C SER A 143 -13.20 2.08 -4.16
N PRO A 144 -13.41 2.48 -2.90
CA PRO A 144 -12.99 3.78 -2.39
C PRO A 144 -11.48 3.86 -2.13
N TYR A 145 -10.74 2.77 -2.26
CA TYR A 145 -9.33 2.70 -1.90
C TYR A 145 -8.46 3.53 -2.84
N LYS A 146 -7.60 4.36 -2.24
CA LYS A 146 -6.73 5.31 -2.94
C LYS A 146 -5.24 5.06 -2.70
N ALA A 147 -4.89 4.24 -1.71
CA ALA A 147 -3.50 3.97 -1.34
C ALA A 147 -3.15 2.50 -1.51
N SER A 148 -1.90 2.25 -1.89
CA SER A 148 -1.27 0.93 -1.84
C SER A 148 0.11 1.03 -1.21
N LEU A 149 0.38 0.15 -0.27
CA LEU A 149 1.59 0.06 0.53
C LEU A 149 2.22 -1.32 0.37
N HIS A 150 3.52 -1.38 0.08
CA HIS A 150 4.31 -2.60 0.21
C HIS A 150 5.45 -2.36 1.19
N THR A 151 5.65 -3.30 2.13
CA THR A 151 6.68 -3.22 3.18
C THR A 151 7.03 -4.60 3.74
N HIS A 152 8.09 -4.70 4.56
CA HIS A 152 8.65 -5.96 5.05
C HIS A 152 8.56 -6.08 6.59
N PRO A 153 7.36 -6.26 7.17
CA PRO A 153 7.20 -6.42 8.62
C PRO A 153 7.82 -7.75 9.06
N ILE A 154 8.80 -7.66 9.96
CA ILE A 154 9.73 -8.75 10.26
C ILE A 154 9.01 -10.00 10.77
N GLU A 155 8.11 -9.84 11.72
CA GLU A 155 7.42 -10.96 12.37
C GLU A 155 6.44 -11.65 11.41
N LEU A 156 5.71 -10.87 10.60
CA LEU A 156 4.83 -11.45 9.59
C LEU A 156 5.62 -12.21 8.52
N VAL A 157 6.75 -11.65 8.06
CA VAL A 157 7.64 -12.34 7.13
C VAL A 157 8.19 -13.62 7.75
N ALA A 158 8.65 -13.57 9.01
CA ALA A 158 9.16 -14.73 9.74
C ALA A 158 8.12 -15.86 9.84
N MET A 159 6.84 -15.52 10.09
CA MET A 159 5.76 -16.51 10.14
C MET A 159 5.58 -17.25 8.82
N THR A 160 5.87 -16.64 7.67
CA THR A 160 5.74 -17.30 6.35
C THR A 160 6.77 -18.42 6.13
N HIS A 161 7.82 -18.52 6.96
CA HIS A 161 8.78 -19.61 6.91
C HIS A 161 8.26 -20.92 7.54
N HIS A 162 7.09 -20.88 8.19
CA HIS A 162 6.42 -22.06 8.71
C HIS A 162 5.26 -22.48 7.80
N ARG A 163 5.47 -23.52 7.01
CA ARG A 163 4.55 -23.96 5.95
C ARG A 163 3.07 -24.08 6.40
N PRO A 164 2.74 -24.62 7.61
CA PRO A 164 1.35 -24.69 8.07
C PRO A 164 0.66 -23.31 8.15
N PHE A 165 1.40 -22.22 8.37
CA PHE A 165 0.82 -20.87 8.42
C PHE A 165 0.40 -20.33 7.05
N LEU A 166 0.87 -20.96 5.97
CA LEU A 166 0.51 -20.58 4.59
C LEU A 166 -0.81 -21.20 4.14
N GLU A 167 -1.38 -22.13 4.91
CA GLU A 167 -2.71 -22.67 4.64
C GLU A 167 -3.78 -21.61 4.88
N LYS A 168 -4.85 -21.69 4.09
CA LYS A 168 -5.93 -20.70 4.12
C LYS A 168 -6.44 -20.47 5.54
N ASP A 169 -6.55 -19.22 5.92
CA ASP A 169 -7.07 -18.73 7.20
C ASP A 169 -6.27 -19.13 8.47
N VAL A 170 -5.24 -19.97 8.37
CA VAL A 170 -4.47 -20.40 9.55
C VAL A 170 -3.77 -19.22 10.19
N MET A 171 -2.96 -18.48 9.42
CA MET A 171 -2.26 -17.28 9.93
C MET A 171 -3.26 -16.22 10.41
N THR A 172 -4.30 -15.94 9.63
CA THR A 172 -5.35 -15.00 10.01
C THR A 172 -5.98 -15.36 11.36
N ASN A 173 -6.36 -16.61 11.58
CA ASN A 173 -6.99 -17.05 12.82
C ASN A 173 -6.04 -16.93 14.03
N ILE A 174 -4.75 -17.23 13.83
CA ILE A 174 -3.73 -17.04 14.87
C ILE A 174 -3.65 -15.53 15.22
N LEU A 175 -3.47 -14.66 14.24
CA LEU A 175 -3.33 -13.22 14.46
C LEU A 175 -4.57 -12.61 15.12
N TRP A 176 -5.77 -12.98 14.65
CA TRP A 176 -7.02 -12.52 15.26
C TRP A 176 -7.18 -12.93 16.72
N SER A 177 -6.61 -14.08 17.11
CA SER A 177 -6.74 -14.58 18.48
C SER A 177 -5.79 -13.89 19.47
N MET A 178 -4.77 -13.17 19.01
CA MET A 178 -3.75 -12.61 19.91
C MET A 178 -4.20 -11.35 20.65
N ILE A 179 -4.91 -10.45 19.99
CA ILE A 179 -5.48 -9.23 20.58
C ILE A 179 -6.79 -8.85 19.88
N PRO A 180 -7.76 -8.24 20.58
CA PRO A 180 -9.05 -7.86 20.00
C PRO A 180 -8.93 -6.91 18.79
N GLU A 181 -7.98 -5.96 18.84
CA GLU A 181 -7.74 -4.95 17.83
C GLU A 181 -7.49 -5.58 16.46
N THR A 182 -6.81 -6.74 16.40
CA THR A 182 -6.49 -7.38 15.12
C THR A 182 -7.77 -7.78 14.38
N LYS A 183 -8.75 -8.34 15.08
CA LYS A 183 -10.05 -8.69 14.47
C LYS A 183 -10.89 -7.46 14.19
N ALA A 184 -10.84 -6.45 15.07
CA ALA A 184 -11.64 -5.23 14.96
C ALA A 184 -11.18 -4.34 13.77
N PHE A 185 -9.88 -4.15 13.58
CA PHE A 185 -9.32 -3.27 12.55
C PHE A 185 -8.93 -4.00 11.25
N CYS A 186 -8.70 -5.31 11.31
CA CYS A 186 -8.43 -6.14 10.13
C CYS A 186 -9.48 -7.26 10.02
N PRO A 187 -10.78 -6.94 9.89
CA PRO A 187 -11.86 -7.93 9.92
C PRO A 187 -11.82 -8.92 8.75
N ARG A 188 -11.19 -8.54 7.65
CA ARG A 188 -10.99 -9.40 6.47
C ARG A 188 -9.77 -10.31 6.59
N GLY A 189 -8.89 -10.05 7.58
CA GLY A 189 -7.69 -10.85 7.83
C GLY A 189 -6.56 -10.60 6.86
N LEU A 190 -5.76 -11.64 6.61
CA LEU A 190 -4.53 -11.60 5.82
C LEU A 190 -4.60 -12.67 4.74
N GLY A 191 -4.66 -12.25 3.47
CA GLY A 191 -4.56 -13.16 2.33
C GLY A 191 -3.10 -13.60 2.10
N ILE A 192 -2.89 -14.81 1.60
CA ILE A 192 -1.54 -15.36 1.35
C ILE A 192 -1.34 -15.59 -0.14
N VAL A 193 -0.22 -15.07 -0.66
CA VAL A 193 0.29 -15.38 -2.00
C VAL A 193 1.59 -16.19 -1.84
N PRO A 194 1.67 -17.40 -2.40
CA PRO A 194 2.92 -18.18 -2.42
C PRO A 194 4.07 -17.41 -3.07
N TYR A 195 5.30 -17.78 -2.73
CA TYR A 195 6.48 -17.11 -3.29
C TYR A 195 6.43 -17.00 -4.82
N MET A 196 6.59 -15.78 -5.28
CA MET A 196 6.76 -15.42 -6.70
C MET A 196 7.88 -14.40 -6.82
N LEU A 197 8.44 -14.28 -8.02
CA LEU A 197 9.51 -13.32 -8.28
C LEU A 197 9.02 -11.89 -8.04
N PRO A 198 9.69 -11.12 -7.17
CA PRO A 198 9.34 -9.71 -6.92
C PRO A 198 9.29 -8.89 -8.22
N GLY A 199 8.29 -8.02 -8.34
CA GLY A 199 8.08 -7.18 -9.53
C GLY A 199 7.55 -7.91 -10.77
N SER A 200 7.23 -9.22 -10.68
CA SER A 200 6.67 -9.97 -11.80
C SER A 200 5.18 -9.67 -12.01
N VAL A 201 4.73 -9.80 -13.26
CA VAL A 201 3.29 -9.73 -13.61
C VAL A 201 2.50 -10.79 -12.85
N ALA A 202 3.05 -12.00 -12.70
CA ALA A 202 2.41 -13.10 -11.97
C ALA A 202 2.13 -12.74 -10.50
N LEU A 203 3.05 -12.02 -9.83
CA LEU A 203 2.85 -11.55 -8.46
C LEU A 203 1.74 -10.50 -8.40
N ALA A 204 1.71 -9.56 -9.33
CA ALA A 204 0.65 -8.55 -9.41
C ALA A 204 -0.73 -9.19 -9.61
N GLU A 205 -0.85 -10.13 -10.54
CA GLU A 205 -2.09 -10.87 -10.79
C GLU A 205 -2.55 -11.71 -9.59
N ALA A 206 -1.60 -12.38 -8.91
CA ALA A 206 -1.91 -13.15 -7.71
C ALA A 206 -2.39 -12.23 -6.58
N THR A 207 -1.77 -11.06 -6.42
CA THR A 207 -2.19 -10.03 -5.47
C THR A 207 -3.62 -9.57 -5.77
N ILE A 208 -3.93 -9.25 -7.02
CA ILE A 208 -5.28 -8.83 -7.44
C ILE A 208 -6.32 -9.94 -7.17
N ARG A 209 -6.02 -11.20 -7.47
CA ARG A 209 -6.92 -12.33 -7.16
C ARG A 209 -7.20 -12.42 -5.65
N THR A 210 -6.18 -12.24 -4.83
CA THR A 210 -6.33 -12.27 -3.37
C THR A 210 -7.17 -11.10 -2.86
N LEU A 211 -6.99 -9.89 -3.42
CA LEU A 211 -7.86 -8.75 -3.11
C LEU A 211 -9.33 -9.00 -3.57
N ASP A 212 -9.53 -9.70 -4.70
CA ASP A 212 -10.87 -10.09 -5.19
C ASP A 212 -11.54 -11.13 -4.28
N ASP A 213 -10.76 -11.94 -3.57
CA ASP A 213 -11.20 -12.85 -2.50
C ASP A 213 -11.54 -12.12 -1.18
N ASN A 214 -11.68 -10.79 -1.21
CA ASN A 214 -12.11 -9.93 -0.11
C ASN A 214 -11.08 -9.71 1.00
N TYR A 215 -9.79 -9.75 0.69
CA TYR A 215 -8.73 -9.29 1.59
C TYR A 215 -8.32 -7.85 1.25
N ASP A 216 -7.86 -7.09 2.26
CA ASP A 216 -7.27 -5.75 2.08
C ASP A 216 -5.75 -5.79 2.27
N VAL A 217 -5.25 -6.80 2.98
CA VAL A 217 -3.83 -7.04 3.22
C VAL A 217 -3.44 -8.41 2.67
N VAL A 218 -2.39 -8.42 1.87
CA VAL A 218 -1.88 -9.62 1.18
C VAL A 218 -0.44 -9.88 1.61
N MET A 219 -0.17 -11.04 2.18
CA MET A 219 1.17 -11.49 2.54
C MET A 219 1.81 -12.22 1.35
N TRP A 220 2.92 -11.72 0.87
CA TRP A 220 3.77 -12.42 -0.09
C TRP A 220 4.77 -13.29 0.67
N GLU A 221 4.68 -14.61 0.49
CA GLU A 221 5.53 -15.57 1.18
C GLU A 221 7.01 -15.20 1.09
N LYS A 222 7.70 -15.11 2.25
CA LYS A 222 9.14 -14.81 2.39
C LYS A 222 9.59 -13.47 1.79
N HIS A 223 8.64 -12.54 1.60
CA HIS A 223 8.95 -11.25 1.00
C HIS A 223 8.43 -10.10 1.88
N GLY A 224 7.14 -9.92 1.96
CA GLY A 224 6.55 -8.79 2.68
C GLY A 224 5.04 -8.75 2.54
N VAL A 225 4.43 -7.65 2.94
CA VAL A 225 2.99 -7.41 2.79
C VAL A 225 2.70 -6.38 1.71
N PHE A 226 1.54 -6.52 1.08
CA PHE A 226 0.92 -5.52 0.23
C PHE A 226 -0.44 -5.19 0.83
N ALA A 227 -0.69 -3.92 1.13
CA ALA A 227 -1.94 -3.45 1.73
C ALA A 227 -2.57 -2.37 0.88
N VAL A 228 -3.91 -2.32 0.86
CA VAL A 228 -4.69 -1.27 0.21
C VAL A 228 -5.71 -0.70 1.17
N ASP A 229 -5.94 0.63 1.09
CA ASP A 229 -6.99 1.30 1.85
C ASP A 229 -7.36 2.65 1.21
N THR A 230 -8.30 3.36 1.85
CA THR A 230 -8.76 4.70 1.46
C THR A 230 -7.66 5.74 1.48
N ASP A 231 -6.71 5.61 2.39
CA ASP A 231 -5.53 6.46 2.52
C ASP A 231 -4.31 5.65 3.02
N ILE A 232 -3.14 6.27 2.99
CA ILE A 232 -1.89 5.57 3.29
C ILE A 232 -1.71 5.26 4.78
N MET A 233 -2.27 6.09 5.67
CA MET A 233 -2.22 5.86 7.11
C MET A 233 -3.06 4.65 7.47
N SER A 234 -4.29 4.56 6.95
CA SER A 234 -5.18 3.41 7.14
C SER A 234 -4.55 2.11 6.62
N ALA A 235 -3.89 2.14 5.45
CA ALA A 235 -3.16 0.98 4.93
C ALA A 235 -1.99 0.56 5.83
N PHE A 236 -1.26 1.53 6.41
CA PHE A 236 -0.19 1.27 7.37
C PHE A 236 -0.72 0.69 8.67
N ASP A 237 -1.81 1.24 9.22
CA ASP A 237 -2.41 0.80 10.49
C ASP A 237 -2.85 -0.66 10.44
N GLN A 238 -3.40 -1.13 9.32
CA GLN A 238 -3.73 -2.54 9.14
C GLN A 238 -2.48 -3.42 9.28
N VAL A 239 -1.37 -3.04 8.64
CA VAL A 239 -0.11 -3.79 8.72
C VAL A 239 0.47 -3.75 10.14
N ASP A 240 0.38 -2.58 10.81
CA ASP A 240 0.90 -2.41 12.18
C ASP A 240 0.16 -3.30 13.18
N VAL A 241 -1.16 -3.32 13.12
CA VAL A 241 -1.99 -4.15 14.01
C VAL A 241 -1.74 -5.64 13.76
N LEU A 242 -1.68 -6.07 12.49
CA LEU A 242 -1.36 -7.46 12.15
C LEU A 242 0.04 -7.87 12.65
N ASN A 243 1.03 -7.00 12.46
CA ASN A 243 2.38 -7.29 12.93
C ASN A 243 2.50 -7.25 14.47
N LYS A 244 1.73 -6.40 15.16
CA LYS A 244 1.64 -6.42 16.63
C LYS A 244 1.15 -7.78 17.12
N ALA A 245 0.12 -8.35 16.49
CA ALA A 245 -0.36 -9.68 16.84
C ALA A 245 0.71 -10.77 16.59
N ALA A 246 1.45 -10.68 15.48
CA ALA A 246 2.58 -11.57 15.19
C ALA A 246 3.69 -11.47 16.26
N GLN A 247 4.01 -10.25 16.71
CA GLN A 247 4.97 -10.02 17.81
C GLN A 247 4.52 -10.68 19.11
N ILE A 248 3.24 -10.55 19.46
CA ILE A 248 2.68 -11.18 20.67
C ILE A 248 2.78 -12.70 20.56
N TYR A 249 2.34 -13.28 19.42
CA TYR A 249 2.44 -14.71 19.16
C TYR A 249 3.88 -15.22 19.32
N MET A 250 4.83 -14.59 18.64
CA MET A 250 6.24 -15.00 18.70
C MET A 250 6.85 -14.82 20.08
N SER A 251 6.48 -13.75 20.80
CA SER A 251 6.94 -13.52 22.16
C SER A 251 6.46 -14.61 23.12
N ALA A 252 5.18 -15.00 23.02
CA ALA A 252 4.64 -16.10 23.82
C ALA A 252 5.32 -17.45 23.49
N ARG A 253 5.54 -17.72 22.19
CA ARG A 253 6.28 -18.92 21.75
C ARG A 253 7.70 -18.95 22.30
N ASN A 254 8.39 -17.81 22.33
CA ASN A 254 9.74 -17.68 22.88
C ASN A 254 9.78 -17.93 24.40
N MET A 255 8.66 -17.74 25.11
CA MET A 255 8.51 -18.10 26.53
C MET A 255 8.37 -19.63 26.74
N GLY A 256 8.26 -20.42 25.68
CA GLY A 256 8.23 -21.88 25.70
C GLY A 256 6.83 -22.50 25.72
N PHE A 257 5.77 -21.74 25.47
CA PHE A 257 4.40 -22.24 25.41
C PHE A 257 3.68 -21.84 24.12
N GLU A 258 2.65 -22.59 23.75
CA GLU A 258 1.69 -22.22 22.72
C GLU A 258 0.69 -21.23 23.32
N PRO A 259 0.52 -20.02 22.77
CA PRO A 259 -0.49 -19.09 23.28
C PRO A 259 -1.90 -19.63 23.02
N GLU A 260 -2.75 -19.61 24.03
CA GLU A 260 -4.14 -20.05 23.89
C GLU A 260 -4.94 -19.16 22.93
N GLY A 261 -4.65 -17.86 22.97
CA GLY A 261 -5.38 -16.85 22.19
C GLY A 261 -6.83 -16.69 22.67
N MET A 262 -7.57 -15.80 21.99
CA MET A 262 -9.01 -15.66 22.22
C MET A 262 -9.77 -16.87 21.69
N SER A 263 -10.71 -17.39 22.49
CA SER A 263 -11.60 -18.46 22.09
C SER A 263 -12.56 -18.02 20.96
N LYS A 264 -13.14 -19.01 20.27
CA LYS A 264 -14.16 -18.73 19.24
C LYS A 264 -15.37 -17.96 19.79
N ALA A 265 -15.73 -18.20 21.07
CA ALA A 265 -16.82 -17.48 21.74
C ALA A 265 -16.47 -16.00 21.94
N GLN A 266 -15.26 -15.71 22.44
CA GLN A 266 -14.77 -14.34 22.60
C GLN A 266 -14.63 -13.60 21.26
N MET A 267 -14.11 -14.25 20.22
CA MET A 267 -14.05 -13.66 18.87
C MET A 267 -15.43 -13.38 18.28
N LYS A 268 -16.43 -14.24 18.58
CA LYS A 268 -17.81 -14.02 18.16
C LYS A 268 -18.42 -12.82 18.88
N GLU A 269 -18.28 -12.75 20.20
CA GLU A 269 -18.74 -11.63 21.04
C GLU A 269 -18.14 -10.30 20.53
N LEU A 270 -16.83 -10.28 20.25
CA LEU A 270 -16.15 -9.12 19.67
C LEU A 270 -16.77 -8.72 18.31
N SER A 271 -16.98 -9.68 17.42
CA SER A 271 -17.55 -9.42 16.09
C SER A 271 -18.98 -8.85 16.18
N GLU A 272 -19.79 -9.32 17.14
CA GLU A 272 -21.14 -8.81 17.38
C GLU A 272 -21.11 -7.39 17.97
N ALA A 273 -20.23 -7.14 18.96
CA ALA A 273 -20.10 -5.84 19.60
C ALA A 273 -19.64 -4.74 18.63
N PHE A 274 -18.70 -5.05 17.76
CA PHE A 274 -18.15 -4.11 16.75
C PHE A 274 -18.88 -4.14 15.40
N LYS A 275 -19.92 -4.97 15.25
CA LYS A 275 -20.68 -5.14 14.00
C LYS A 275 -19.79 -5.46 12.80
N LEU A 276 -18.77 -6.27 13.02
CA LEU A 276 -17.84 -6.66 11.98
C LEU A 276 -18.55 -7.51 10.92
N ALA A 277 -18.26 -7.26 9.64
CA ALA A 277 -18.76 -8.08 8.55
C ALA A 277 -18.31 -9.55 8.72
N LYS A 278 -19.20 -10.47 8.37
CA LYS A 278 -18.90 -11.92 8.39
C LYS A 278 -18.02 -12.28 7.19
#